data_82de393ea9e2891b74795c8f5e0fba6d
#
_entry.id   82de393ea9e2891b74795c8f5e0fba6d
#
_cell.length_a   1.000
_cell.length_b   1.000
_cell.length_c   1.000
_cell.angle_alpha   90.00
_cell.angle_beta   90.00
_cell.angle_gamma   90.00
#
_symmetry.space_group_name_H-M   'P 1'
#
loop_
_entity.id
_entity.type
_entity.pdbx_description
1 polymer ?
#
loop_
_entity_poly.entity_id
_entity_poly.type
_entity_poly.pdbx_seq_one_letter_code
_entity_poly.pdbx_strand_id
1 'polypeptide(L)'
;MPEGWEWDDTLFLGSAPYYRRGRLPYAPGLAELLTEVLRLDGRGRLLDVGCGPGILALGLAHLFAEVVGVDPDGGMIVEAGQRADEAGVARKARWVQVRAEELPAGLGTFTVATFGQSFHWMDRDLVAATVRDMLRPAGALVHISDLKTETLSVDGLPYPGVPYAAINDLVGRYLGPVRRAGRGVLLYGTPSGEAGVLGRAGFSGPERYVVSGGHALERTCGDVLAWVFSTSSSAPHLFGTRRGDFEADLSRLLRETSSAGRFSERQPSTEVFVWREPSAR
;
A
#
# COMPACT_ATOMS: atom_id res chain seq x y z
N MET A 1 15.30 8.26 2.86
CA MET A 1 15.12 7.14 3.80
C MET A 1 15.03 7.69 5.22
N PRO A 2 14.33 7.05 6.17
CA PRO A 2 14.39 7.45 7.57
C PRO A 2 15.84 7.44 8.06
N GLU A 3 16.22 8.38 8.90
CA GLU A 3 17.59 8.47 9.44
C GLU A 3 17.92 7.16 10.19
N GLY A 4 19.05 6.53 9.82
CA GLY A 4 19.50 5.26 10.40
C GLY A 4 18.75 4.02 9.92
N TRP A 5 17.88 4.12 8.90
CA TRP A 5 17.23 2.95 8.31
C TRP A 5 17.80 2.68 6.91
N GLU A 6 18.24 1.45 6.70
CA GLU A 6 18.67 0.95 5.40
C GLU A 6 17.60 -0.01 4.86
N TRP A 7 17.52 -0.12 3.54
CA TRP A 7 16.61 -1.09 2.90
C TRP A 7 16.90 -2.50 3.42
N ASP A 8 15.85 -3.21 3.73
CA ASP A 8 15.90 -4.57 4.23
C ASP A 8 14.97 -5.46 3.39
N ASP A 9 15.54 -6.39 2.65
CA ASP A 9 14.81 -7.35 1.80
C ASP A 9 13.82 -8.20 2.59
N THR A 10 13.91 -8.20 3.92
CA THR A 10 12.99 -8.94 4.78
C THR A 10 11.79 -8.11 5.25
N LEU A 11 11.66 -6.83 4.83
CA LEU A 11 10.64 -5.90 5.33
C LEU A 11 9.22 -6.51 5.31
N PHE A 12 8.87 -7.18 4.23
CA PHE A 12 7.58 -7.86 4.05
C PHE A 12 7.71 -9.37 3.86
N LEU A 13 8.84 -9.97 4.24
CA LEU A 13 9.10 -11.39 4.02
C LEU A 13 7.98 -12.27 4.59
N GLY A 14 7.35 -13.05 3.71
CA GLY A 14 6.24 -13.94 4.03
C GLY A 14 4.88 -13.25 4.18
N SER A 15 4.78 -11.94 3.92
CA SER A 15 3.52 -11.18 4.04
C SER A 15 2.60 -11.32 2.82
N ALA A 16 3.13 -11.63 1.64
CA ALA A 16 2.38 -11.64 0.38
C ALA A 16 1.06 -12.45 0.43
N PRO A 17 1.01 -13.69 0.96
CA PRO A 17 -0.23 -14.47 1.03
C PRO A 17 -1.33 -13.86 1.91
N TYR A 18 -0.94 -12.94 2.82
CA TYR A 18 -1.86 -12.29 3.77
C TYR A 18 -2.40 -10.96 3.26
N TYR A 19 -1.75 -10.36 2.28
CA TYR A 19 -2.05 -9.01 1.83
C TYR A 19 -3.49 -8.86 1.31
N ARG A 20 -3.91 -9.72 0.38
CA ARG A 20 -5.24 -9.67 -0.24
C ARG A 20 -6.37 -9.71 0.79
N ARG A 21 -6.22 -10.59 1.77
CA ARG A 21 -7.22 -10.83 2.82
C ARG A 21 -7.12 -9.81 3.95
N GLY A 22 -5.92 -9.39 4.26
CA GLY A 22 -5.63 -8.53 5.40
C GLY A 22 -5.90 -7.07 5.14
N ARG A 23 -5.54 -6.56 3.96
CA ARG A 23 -5.67 -5.14 3.65
C ARG A 23 -7.07 -4.77 3.19
N LEU A 24 -7.52 -3.61 3.64
CA LEU A 24 -8.77 -3.03 3.15
C LEU A 24 -8.55 -2.52 1.70
N PRO A 25 -9.59 -2.58 0.85
CA PRO A 25 -9.53 -1.99 -0.48
C PRO A 25 -9.50 -0.46 -0.39
N TYR A 26 -8.98 0.19 -1.42
CA TYR A 26 -9.15 1.64 -1.58
C TYR A 26 -10.62 1.99 -1.76
N ALA A 27 -11.00 3.23 -1.40
CA ALA A 27 -12.38 3.70 -1.48
C ALA A 27 -12.94 3.53 -2.91
N PRO A 28 -14.19 3.07 -3.07
CA PRO A 28 -14.84 3.01 -4.37
C PRO A 28 -14.95 4.43 -4.94
N GLY A 29 -14.78 4.57 -6.26
CA GLY A 29 -14.70 5.87 -6.92
C GLY A 29 -13.28 6.39 -7.13
N LEU A 30 -12.23 5.69 -6.64
CA LEU A 30 -10.83 6.07 -6.91
C LEU A 30 -10.52 6.06 -8.42
N ALA A 31 -10.99 5.05 -9.14
CA ALA A 31 -10.76 4.92 -10.58
C ALA A 31 -11.47 6.04 -11.36
N GLU A 32 -12.70 6.36 -10.99
CA GLU A 32 -13.50 7.44 -11.57
C GLU A 32 -12.84 8.79 -11.32
N LEU A 33 -12.40 9.07 -10.09
CA LEU A 33 -11.66 10.30 -9.77
C LEU A 33 -10.41 10.44 -10.65
N LEU A 34 -9.59 9.40 -10.73
CA LEU A 34 -8.35 9.43 -11.52
C LEU A 34 -8.64 9.59 -13.01
N THR A 35 -9.71 8.98 -13.53
CA THR A 35 -10.14 9.15 -14.91
C THR A 35 -10.46 10.61 -15.21
N GLU A 36 -11.21 11.26 -14.34
CA GLU A 36 -11.61 12.67 -14.51
C GLU A 36 -10.41 13.60 -14.37
N VAL A 37 -9.70 13.53 -13.26
CA VAL A 37 -8.60 14.45 -12.91
C VAL A 37 -7.42 14.34 -13.88
N LEU A 38 -7.10 13.13 -14.33
CA LEU A 38 -5.98 12.87 -15.22
C LEU A 38 -6.40 12.77 -16.70
N ARG A 39 -7.70 12.87 -17.00
CA ARG A 39 -8.29 12.74 -18.34
C ARG A 39 -7.83 11.47 -19.04
N LEU A 40 -7.93 10.34 -18.36
CA LEU A 40 -7.47 9.05 -18.87
C LEU A 40 -8.40 8.56 -19.99
N ASP A 41 -7.81 8.11 -21.09
CA ASP A 41 -8.51 7.64 -22.30
C ASP A 41 -8.34 6.14 -22.57
N GLY A 42 -7.75 5.40 -21.64
CA GLY A 42 -7.48 3.96 -21.77
C GLY A 42 -6.22 3.60 -22.56
N ARG A 43 -5.48 4.57 -23.10
CA ARG A 43 -4.32 4.34 -23.99
C ARG A 43 -2.97 4.52 -23.30
N GLY A 44 -2.95 5.14 -22.14
CA GLY A 44 -1.74 5.41 -21.38
C GLY A 44 -1.10 4.17 -20.79
N ARG A 45 0.09 4.35 -20.20
CA ARG A 45 0.80 3.34 -19.41
C ARG A 45 0.88 3.79 -17.96
N LEU A 46 0.62 2.86 -17.05
CA LEU A 46 0.76 3.05 -15.59
C LEU A 46 2.05 2.40 -15.09
N LEU A 47 2.80 3.12 -14.26
CA LEU A 47 3.85 2.57 -13.41
C LEU A 47 3.38 2.59 -11.96
N ASP A 48 3.31 1.44 -11.29
CA ASP A 48 3.00 1.36 -9.85
C ASP A 48 4.27 0.98 -9.09
N VAL A 49 4.80 1.93 -8.29
CA VAL A 49 6.12 1.80 -7.64
C VAL A 49 5.93 1.34 -6.19
N GLY A 50 6.55 0.20 -5.84
CA GLY A 50 6.25 -0.51 -4.60
C GLY A 50 4.84 -1.09 -4.66
N CYS A 51 4.53 -1.78 -5.76
CA CYS A 51 3.17 -2.23 -6.09
C CYS A 51 2.63 -3.30 -5.14
N GLY A 52 3.49 -3.93 -4.33
CA GLY A 52 3.10 -5.08 -3.53
C GLY A 52 2.45 -6.16 -4.41
N PRO A 53 1.36 -6.79 -3.93
CA PRO A 53 0.64 -7.81 -4.71
C PRO A 53 -0.34 -7.18 -5.72
N GLY A 54 -0.08 -5.97 -6.18
CA GLY A 54 -0.80 -5.31 -7.25
C GLY A 54 -2.19 -4.78 -6.91
N ILE A 55 -2.50 -4.48 -5.65
CA ILE A 55 -3.85 -4.04 -5.26
C ILE A 55 -4.27 -2.80 -6.04
N LEU A 56 -3.42 -1.77 -6.06
CA LEU A 56 -3.70 -0.52 -6.76
C LEU A 56 -3.64 -0.70 -8.27
N ALA A 57 -2.55 -1.27 -8.76
CA ALA A 57 -2.32 -1.48 -10.18
C ALA A 57 -3.45 -2.28 -10.87
N LEU A 58 -3.90 -3.37 -10.25
CA LEU A 58 -5.01 -4.19 -10.78
C LEU A 58 -6.35 -3.47 -10.73
N GLY A 59 -6.62 -2.73 -9.66
CA GLY A 59 -7.84 -1.89 -9.56
C GLY A 59 -7.94 -0.84 -10.65
N LEU A 60 -6.80 -0.33 -11.12
CA LEU A 60 -6.69 0.70 -12.15
C LEU A 60 -6.42 0.15 -13.57
N ALA A 61 -6.18 -1.16 -13.73
CA ALA A 61 -5.73 -1.73 -15.00
C ALA A 61 -6.67 -1.46 -16.18
N HIS A 62 -7.97 -1.31 -15.93
CA HIS A 62 -8.95 -1.03 -16.97
C HIS A 62 -8.82 0.40 -17.57
N LEU A 63 -8.13 1.30 -16.87
CA LEU A 63 -7.90 2.69 -17.30
C LEU A 63 -6.67 2.87 -18.21
N PHE A 64 -5.89 1.81 -18.43
CA PHE A 64 -4.62 1.89 -19.14
C PHE A 64 -4.49 0.79 -20.19
N ALA A 65 -3.67 1.06 -21.21
CA ALA A 65 -3.29 0.05 -22.21
C ALA A 65 -2.34 -1.00 -21.62
N GLU A 66 -1.43 -0.55 -20.73
CA GLU A 66 -0.46 -1.39 -20.03
C GLU A 66 -0.25 -0.89 -18.61
N VAL A 67 -0.09 -1.83 -17.69
CA VAL A 67 0.27 -1.58 -16.30
C VAL A 67 1.59 -2.28 -16.00
N VAL A 68 2.54 -1.55 -15.42
CA VAL A 68 3.80 -2.10 -14.93
C VAL A 68 3.87 -1.89 -13.43
N GLY A 69 3.91 -2.96 -12.66
CA GLY A 69 4.16 -2.93 -11.23
C GLY A 69 5.60 -3.32 -10.92
N VAL A 70 6.25 -2.56 -10.05
CA VAL A 70 7.60 -2.86 -9.56
C VAL A 70 7.60 -2.98 -8.05
N ASP A 71 8.25 -4.03 -7.54
CA ASP A 71 8.42 -4.27 -6.10
C ASP A 71 9.70 -5.09 -5.87
N PRO A 72 10.47 -4.83 -4.82
CA PRO A 72 11.67 -5.63 -4.52
C PRO A 72 11.34 -7.01 -3.95
N ASP A 73 10.16 -7.22 -3.36
CA ASP A 73 9.77 -8.51 -2.79
C ASP A 73 9.24 -9.46 -3.88
N GLY A 74 10.00 -10.54 -4.14
CA GLY A 74 9.62 -11.54 -5.14
C GLY A 74 8.31 -12.26 -4.83
N GLY A 75 7.97 -12.43 -3.55
CA GLY A 75 6.69 -13.01 -3.13
C GLY A 75 5.50 -12.12 -3.49
N MET A 76 5.67 -10.79 -3.35
CA MET A 76 4.67 -9.81 -3.79
C MET A 76 4.46 -9.85 -5.30
N ILE A 77 5.56 -9.92 -6.07
CA ILE A 77 5.51 -10.01 -7.54
C ILE A 77 4.82 -11.29 -8.01
N VAL A 78 5.09 -12.42 -7.38
CA VAL A 78 4.40 -13.69 -7.69
C VAL A 78 2.91 -13.58 -7.41
N GLU A 79 2.53 -13.05 -6.25
CA GLU A 79 1.12 -12.85 -5.89
C GLU A 79 0.42 -11.87 -6.85
N ALA A 80 1.10 -10.79 -7.26
CA ALA A 80 0.57 -9.84 -8.24
C ALA A 80 0.28 -10.51 -9.60
N GLY A 81 1.17 -11.40 -10.05
CA GLY A 81 0.99 -12.21 -11.27
C GLY A 81 -0.25 -13.11 -11.19
N GLN A 82 -0.38 -13.88 -10.11
CA GLN A 82 -1.53 -14.76 -9.89
C GLN A 82 -2.85 -13.99 -9.88
N ARG A 83 -2.88 -12.84 -9.21
CA ARG A 83 -4.06 -11.98 -9.18
C ARG A 83 -4.39 -11.35 -10.53
N ALA A 84 -3.40 -11.03 -11.35
CA ALA A 84 -3.62 -10.55 -12.71
C ALA A 84 -4.25 -11.62 -13.59
N ASP A 85 -3.84 -12.90 -13.44
CA ASP A 85 -4.45 -14.04 -14.13
C ASP A 85 -5.91 -14.23 -13.68
N GLU A 86 -6.17 -14.22 -12.37
CA GLU A 86 -7.52 -14.33 -11.79
C GLU A 86 -8.46 -13.21 -12.28
N ALA A 87 -7.92 -11.99 -12.40
CA ALA A 87 -8.67 -10.82 -12.88
C ALA A 87 -8.80 -10.75 -14.40
N GLY A 88 -8.17 -11.66 -15.16
CA GLY A 88 -8.20 -11.68 -16.62
C GLY A 88 -7.45 -10.52 -17.27
N VAL A 89 -6.51 -9.88 -16.57
CA VAL A 89 -5.74 -8.71 -17.04
C VAL A 89 -4.25 -9.01 -17.27
N ALA A 90 -3.82 -10.25 -17.15
CA ALA A 90 -2.42 -10.65 -17.26
C ALA A 90 -1.74 -10.18 -18.55
N ARG A 91 -2.46 -10.07 -19.67
CA ARG A 91 -1.92 -9.57 -20.93
C ARG A 91 -1.59 -8.07 -20.91
N LYS A 92 -2.16 -7.32 -19.99
CA LYS A 92 -1.94 -5.87 -19.82
C LYS A 92 -0.99 -5.56 -18.67
N ALA A 93 -0.74 -6.53 -17.78
CA ALA A 93 0.02 -6.33 -16.56
C ALA A 93 1.40 -6.97 -16.67
N ARG A 94 2.43 -6.19 -16.36
CA ARG A 94 3.81 -6.65 -16.26
C ARG A 94 4.30 -6.41 -14.84
N TRP A 95 4.86 -7.44 -14.21
CA TRP A 95 5.38 -7.41 -12.86
C TRP A 95 6.89 -7.60 -12.89
N VAL A 96 7.62 -6.70 -12.23
CA VAL A 96 9.08 -6.70 -12.28
C VAL A 96 9.64 -6.62 -10.87
N GLN A 97 10.41 -7.63 -10.49
CA GLN A 97 11.13 -7.61 -9.22
C GLN A 97 12.35 -6.71 -9.36
N VAL A 98 12.23 -5.50 -8.83
CA VAL A 98 13.27 -4.47 -8.87
C VAL A 98 13.03 -3.45 -7.76
N ARG A 99 14.08 -2.89 -7.20
CA ARG A 99 13.97 -1.77 -6.25
C ARG A 99 13.66 -0.47 -7.00
N ALA A 100 12.93 0.42 -6.35
CA ALA A 100 12.60 1.72 -6.93
C ALA A 100 13.87 2.54 -7.29
N GLU A 101 14.94 2.38 -6.52
CA GLU A 101 16.23 3.04 -6.72
C GLU A 101 16.98 2.54 -7.98
N GLU A 102 16.59 1.38 -8.52
CA GLU A 102 17.17 0.78 -9.73
C GLU A 102 16.42 1.16 -11.01
N LEU A 103 15.35 1.93 -10.89
CA LEU A 103 14.67 2.51 -12.04
C LEU A 103 15.63 3.43 -12.82
N PRO A 104 15.49 3.56 -14.17
CA PRO A 104 14.32 3.18 -14.99
C PRO A 104 14.29 1.71 -15.44
N ALA A 105 15.28 0.88 -15.16
CA ALA A 105 15.32 -0.57 -15.43
C ALA A 105 14.85 -0.98 -16.85
N GLY A 106 15.00 -0.10 -17.84
CA GLY A 106 14.58 -0.33 -19.23
C GLY A 106 13.05 -0.41 -19.43
N LEU A 107 12.24 0.11 -18.51
CA LEU A 107 10.77 0.01 -18.56
C LEU A 107 10.11 1.04 -19.50
N GLY A 108 10.86 2.03 -19.98
CA GLY A 108 10.35 3.07 -20.87
C GLY A 108 9.59 4.18 -20.14
N THR A 109 8.64 4.83 -20.81
CA THR A 109 7.94 6.00 -20.29
C THR A 109 6.48 5.72 -19.98
N PHE A 110 5.89 6.50 -19.06
CA PHE A 110 4.57 6.29 -18.50
C PHE A 110 3.71 7.58 -18.56
N THR A 111 2.41 7.40 -18.58
CA THR A 111 1.45 8.51 -18.49
C THR A 111 1.19 8.86 -17.02
N VAL A 112 1.17 7.84 -16.14
CA VAL A 112 0.95 8.00 -14.71
C VAL A 112 1.93 7.10 -13.97
N ALA A 113 2.50 7.62 -12.88
CA ALA A 113 3.21 6.84 -11.89
C ALA A 113 2.45 6.91 -10.54
N THR A 114 2.19 5.77 -9.92
CA THR A 114 1.50 5.68 -8.63
C THR A 114 2.41 5.19 -7.52
N PHE A 115 2.18 5.71 -6.30
CA PHE A 115 2.77 5.26 -5.05
C PHE A 115 1.65 4.99 -4.05
N GLY A 116 1.26 3.73 -3.92
CA GLY A 116 0.22 3.27 -3.01
C GLY A 116 0.79 2.93 -1.63
N GLN A 117 0.92 3.90 -0.74
CA GLN A 117 1.51 3.71 0.60
C GLN A 117 2.94 3.14 0.57
N SER A 118 3.74 3.45 -0.44
CA SER A 118 5.06 2.85 -0.67
C SER A 118 6.22 3.84 -0.61
N PHE A 119 6.00 5.11 -0.98
CA PHE A 119 7.04 6.12 -1.20
C PHE A 119 7.97 6.36 0.01
N HIS A 120 7.48 6.15 1.22
CA HIS A 120 8.24 6.32 2.45
C HIS A 120 9.28 5.21 2.72
N TRP A 121 9.28 4.14 1.92
CA TRP A 121 10.24 3.04 2.01
C TRP A 121 11.45 3.20 1.08
N MET A 122 11.57 4.30 0.34
CA MET A 122 12.51 4.49 -0.77
C MET A 122 13.48 5.63 -0.48
N ASP A 123 14.58 5.69 -1.24
CA ASP A 123 15.34 6.94 -1.41
C ASP A 123 14.48 7.91 -2.23
N ARG A 124 13.70 8.72 -1.50
CA ARG A 124 12.63 9.53 -2.08
C ARG A 124 13.15 10.58 -3.07
N ASP A 125 14.31 11.20 -2.81
CA ASP A 125 14.87 12.21 -3.69
C ASP A 125 15.35 11.58 -5.01
N LEU A 126 16.04 10.45 -4.94
CA LEU A 126 16.47 9.70 -6.12
C LEU A 126 15.28 9.18 -6.92
N VAL A 127 14.33 8.51 -6.26
CA VAL A 127 13.18 7.88 -6.92
C VAL A 127 12.26 8.93 -7.54
N ALA A 128 12.01 10.06 -6.84
CA ALA A 128 11.20 11.14 -7.39
C ALA A 128 11.81 11.74 -8.69
N ALA A 129 13.12 11.98 -8.70
CA ALA A 129 13.81 12.48 -9.88
C ALA A 129 13.76 11.48 -11.05
N THR A 130 14.05 10.20 -10.78
CA THR A 130 14.02 9.14 -11.79
C THR A 130 12.61 8.95 -12.37
N VAL A 131 11.59 8.88 -11.52
CA VAL A 131 10.21 8.70 -11.97
C VAL A 131 9.74 9.90 -12.79
N ARG A 132 10.17 11.13 -12.44
CA ARG A 132 9.87 12.30 -13.26
C ARG A 132 10.39 12.13 -14.69
N ASP A 133 11.64 11.69 -14.84
CA ASP A 133 12.24 11.48 -16.18
C ASP A 133 11.59 10.31 -16.94
N MET A 134 10.91 9.42 -16.25
CA MET A 134 10.11 8.33 -16.85
C MET A 134 8.69 8.76 -17.22
N LEU A 135 8.22 9.92 -16.81
CA LEU A 135 6.91 10.43 -17.22
C LEU A 135 6.96 11.04 -18.62
N ARG A 136 5.88 10.84 -19.38
CA ARG A 136 5.67 11.56 -20.64
C ARG A 136 5.32 13.03 -20.36
N PRO A 137 5.52 13.94 -21.32
CA PRO A 137 4.99 15.28 -21.21
C PRO A 137 3.53 15.30 -20.78
N ALA A 138 3.17 16.12 -19.81
CA ALA A 138 1.87 16.17 -19.14
C ALA A 138 1.51 14.90 -18.33
N GLY A 139 2.45 14.01 -18.08
CA GLY A 139 2.27 12.89 -17.18
C GLY A 139 2.11 13.34 -15.72
N ALA A 140 1.63 12.44 -14.87
CA ALA A 140 1.39 12.73 -13.46
C ALA A 140 1.98 11.67 -12.54
N LEU A 141 2.49 12.12 -11.38
CA LEU A 141 2.77 11.30 -10.23
C LEU A 141 1.60 11.40 -9.27
N VAL A 142 1.12 10.25 -8.80
CA VAL A 142 -0.03 10.16 -7.88
C VAL A 142 0.37 9.41 -6.63
N HIS A 143 0.29 10.09 -5.49
CA HIS A 143 0.48 9.47 -4.18
C HIS A 143 -0.89 9.15 -3.58
N ILE A 144 -1.09 7.91 -3.14
CA ILE A 144 -2.37 7.38 -2.67
C ILE A 144 -2.19 6.75 -1.29
N SER A 145 -3.05 7.15 -0.35
CA SER A 145 -3.03 6.62 1.01
C SER A 145 -4.43 6.60 1.63
N ASP A 146 -4.58 5.88 2.73
CA ASP A 146 -5.77 6.01 3.56
C ASP A 146 -5.75 7.34 4.30
N LEU A 147 -6.93 7.97 4.47
CA LEU A 147 -7.08 9.22 5.22
C LEU A 147 -6.93 8.92 6.72
N LYS A 148 -5.75 9.21 7.26
CA LYS A 148 -5.36 8.86 8.65
C LYS A 148 -6.07 9.67 9.74
N THR A 149 -6.64 10.82 9.38
CA THR A 149 -7.31 11.74 10.33
C THR A 149 -8.78 11.39 10.55
N GLU A 150 -9.30 10.39 9.83
CA GLU A 150 -10.68 9.98 9.91
C GLU A 150 -10.91 9.04 11.11
N THR A 151 -11.86 9.40 11.97
CA THR A 151 -12.33 8.50 13.04
C THR A 151 -13.58 7.79 12.56
N LEU A 152 -13.46 6.50 12.30
CA LEU A 152 -14.54 5.68 11.80
C LEU A 152 -15.23 4.92 12.95
N SER A 153 -16.43 5.37 13.33
CA SER A 153 -17.24 4.63 14.32
C SER A 153 -17.87 3.39 13.68
N VAL A 154 -17.88 2.30 14.43
CA VAL A 154 -18.62 1.07 14.11
C VAL A 154 -19.95 0.97 14.84
N ASP A 155 -20.39 2.04 15.53
CA ASP A 155 -21.65 2.08 16.23
C ASP A 155 -22.81 1.78 15.29
N GLY A 156 -23.74 0.95 15.75
CA GLY A 156 -24.88 0.49 14.96
C GLY A 156 -24.58 -0.59 13.93
N LEU A 157 -23.33 -1.06 13.81
CA LEU A 157 -22.98 -2.22 12.98
C LEU A 157 -23.18 -3.54 13.74
N PRO A 158 -23.37 -4.67 13.02
CA PRO A 158 -23.83 -5.92 13.64
C PRO A 158 -22.81 -6.60 14.57
N TYR A 159 -21.51 -6.32 14.41
CA TYR A 159 -20.44 -6.95 15.18
C TYR A 159 -19.56 -5.90 15.85
N PRO A 160 -18.83 -6.28 16.92
CA PRO A 160 -17.86 -5.37 17.54
C PRO A 160 -16.78 -4.95 16.54
N GLY A 161 -16.15 -3.81 16.79
CA GLY A 161 -14.98 -3.38 16.04
C GLY A 161 -13.78 -4.29 16.26
N VAL A 162 -12.86 -4.28 15.29
CA VAL A 162 -11.58 -4.98 15.44
C VAL A 162 -10.81 -4.37 16.62
N PRO A 163 -10.31 -5.18 17.58
CA PRO A 163 -9.68 -4.70 18.80
C PRO A 163 -8.21 -4.31 18.54
N TYR A 164 -7.95 -3.32 17.68
CA TYR A 164 -6.60 -2.93 17.23
C TYR A 164 -5.64 -2.60 18.36
N ALA A 165 -6.10 -1.94 19.42
CA ALA A 165 -5.25 -1.61 20.57
C ALA A 165 -4.74 -2.88 21.27
N ALA A 166 -5.64 -3.82 21.59
CA ALA A 166 -5.28 -5.07 22.22
C ALA A 166 -4.40 -5.97 21.32
N ILE A 167 -4.61 -5.92 20.00
CA ILE A 167 -3.76 -6.61 19.03
C ILE A 167 -2.35 -6.00 19.01
N ASN A 168 -2.24 -4.68 19.01
CA ASN A 168 -0.94 -4.01 19.06
C ASN A 168 -0.18 -4.31 20.36
N ASP A 169 -0.88 -4.35 21.49
CA ASP A 169 -0.31 -4.76 22.77
C ASP A 169 0.19 -6.22 22.73
N LEU A 170 -0.60 -7.11 22.09
CA LEU A 170 -0.19 -8.50 21.89
C LEU A 170 1.06 -8.59 21.02
N VAL A 171 1.10 -7.90 19.87
CA VAL A 171 2.29 -7.83 19.00
C VAL A 171 3.49 -7.32 19.80
N GLY A 172 3.31 -6.27 20.61
CA GLY A 172 4.36 -5.71 21.47
C GLY A 172 4.93 -6.71 22.48
N ARG A 173 4.10 -7.61 23.03
CA ARG A 173 4.57 -8.68 23.93
C ARG A 173 5.50 -9.70 23.23
N TYR A 174 5.27 -9.93 21.94
CA TYR A 174 6.08 -10.87 21.15
C TYR A 174 7.30 -10.22 20.50
N LEU A 175 7.17 -9.02 19.98
CA LEU A 175 8.19 -8.36 19.17
C LEU A 175 8.91 -7.20 19.87
N GLY A 176 8.47 -6.85 21.08
CA GLY A 176 8.96 -5.70 21.84
C GLY A 176 8.16 -4.43 21.59
N PRO A 177 8.37 -3.39 22.41
CA PRO A 177 7.55 -2.16 22.39
C PRO A 177 7.89 -1.22 21.23
N VAL A 178 9.03 -1.41 20.59
CA VAL A 178 9.48 -0.54 19.49
C VAL A 178 8.99 -1.09 18.17
N ARG A 179 8.36 -0.23 17.37
CA ARG A 179 7.85 -0.61 16.05
C ARG A 179 8.98 -1.09 15.14
N ARG A 180 8.87 -2.30 14.66
CA ARG A 180 9.83 -2.88 13.71
C ARG A 180 9.54 -2.43 12.27
N ALA A 181 10.59 -2.49 11.45
CA ALA A 181 10.54 -2.37 10.01
C ALA A 181 11.61 -3.33 9.44
N GLY A 182 11.20 -4.53 9.06
CA GLY A 182 12.14 -5.61 8.76
C GLY A 182 13.05 -5.93 9.96
N ARG A 183 14.35 -5.99 9.75
CA ARG A 183 15.36 -6.18 10.82
C ARG A 183 15.59 -4.93 11.67
N GLY A 184 15.27 -3.76 11.11
CA GLY A 184 15.43 -2.47 11.79
C GLY A 184 14.23 -2.07 12.63
N VAL A 185 14.27 -0.84 13.13
CA VAL A 185 13.19 -0.21 13.91
C VAL A 185 12.89 1.20 13.37
N LEU A 186 11.64 1.61 13.47
CA LEU A 186 11.19 2.95 13.11
C LEU A 186 10.85 3.73 14.39
N LEU A 187 11.84 4.41 14.95
CA LEU A 187 11.69 5.17 16.19
C LEU A 187 10.66 6.31 16.05
N TYR A 188 10.60 6.96 14.90
CA TYR A 188 9.78 8.15 14.66
C TYR A 188 8.63 7.90 13.64
N GLY A 189 8.33 6.62 13.34
CA GLY A 189 7.34 6.25 12.34
C GLY A 189 7.83 6.46 10.88
N THR A 190 6.88 6.40 9.94
CA THR A 190 7.20 6.61 8.51
C THR A 190 7.45 8.09 8.23
N PRO A 191 8.47 8.45 7.42
CA PRO A 191 8.75 9.84 7.10
C PRO A 191 7.59 10.49 6.34
N SER A 192 7.37 11.76 6.62
CA SER A 192 6.46 12.68 5.92
C SER A 192 7.25 13.70 5.09
N GLY A 193 6.57 14.70 4.54
CA GLY A 193 7.22 15.80 3.81
C GLY A 193 7.40 15.53 2.32
N GLU A 194 6.54 14.70 1.73
CA GLU A 194 6.52 14.37 0.30
C GLU A 194 6.51 15.61 -0.59
N ALA A 195 5.81 16.66 -0.17
CA ALA A 195 5.73 17.93 -0.90
C ALA A 195 7.10 18.57 -1.16
N GLY A 196 7.96 18.57 -0.13
CA GLY A 196 9.31 19.10 -0.25
C GLY A 196 10.18 18.27 -1.20
N VAL A 197 10.08 16.94 -1.12
CA VAL A 197 10.82 16.00 -1.97
C VAL A 197 10.40 16.16 -3.43
N LEU A 198 9.10 16.10 -3.71
CA LEU A 198 8.57 16.18 -5.06
C LEU A 198 8.78 17.57 -5.68
N GLY A 199 8.72 18.64 -4.86
CA GLY A 199 9.07 19.99 -5.31
C GLY A 199 10.55 20.09 -5.73
N ARG A 200 11.50 19.51 -4.98
CA ARG A 200 12.92 19.46 -5.38
C ARG A 200 13.13 18.65 -6.65
N ALA A 201 12.38 17.59 -6.85
CA ALA A 201 12.39 16.82 -8.09
C ALA A 201 11.78 17.58 -9.28
N GLY A 202 11.20 18.78 -9.07
CA GLY A 202 10.66 19.65 -10.11
C GLY A 202 9.18 19.41 -10.44
N PHE A 203 8.43 18.73 -9.56
CA PHE A 203 6.99 18.64 -9.67
C PHE A 203 6.28 19.87 -9.10
N SER A 204 5.15 20.23 -9.71
CA SER A 204 4.18 21.20 -9.20
C SER A 204 3.02 20.48 -8.52
N GLY A 205 2.48 21.06 -7.46
CA GLY A 205 1.37 20.48 -6.72
C GLY A 205 1.62 20.49 -5.21
N PRO A 206 0.90 19.63 -4.45
CA PRO A 206 -0.10 18.69 -4.94
C PRO A 206 -1.48 19.32 -5.17
N GLU A 207 -2.23 18.76 -6.12
CA GLU A 207 -3.69 18.82 -6.08
C GLU A 207 -4.16 17.69 -5.14
N ARG A 208 -4.94 18.03 -4.12
CA ARG A 208 -5.40 17.05 -3.11
C ARG A 208 -6.87 16.72 -3.30
N TYR A 209 -7.17 15.44 -3.31
CA TYR A 209 -8.53 14.90 -3.39
C TYR A 209 -8.77 13.89 -2.28
N VAL A 210 -10.04 13.71 -1.90
CA VAL A 210 -10.46 12.69 -0.95
C VAL A 210 -11.63 11.94 -1.58
N VAL A 211 -11.48 10.64 -1.71
CA VAL A 211 -12.57 9.73 -2.12
C VAL A 211 -13.16 9.13 -0.86
N SER A 212 -14.45 9.37 -0.67
CA SER A 212 -15.15 8.91 0.54
C SER A 212 -15.19 7.39 0.62
N GLY A 213 -14.81 6.87 1.78
CA GLY A 213 -14.98 5.49 2.20
C GLY A 213 -16.29 5.30 2.97
N GLY A 214 -16.20 4.78 4.18
CA GLY A 214 -17.33 4.65 5.10
C GLY A 214 -18.19 3.39 4.91
N HIS A 215 -17.98 2.62 3.86
CA HIS A 215 -18.69 1.35 3.67
C HIS A 215 -18.40 0.39 4.83
N ALA A 216 -19.48 -0.20 5.36
CA ALA A 216 -19.37 -1.22 6.38
C ALA A 216 -18.81 -2.52 5.76
N LEU A 217 -17.78 -3.05 6.38
CA LEU A 217 -17.14 -4.30 6.00
C LEU A 217 -17.23 -5.29 7.16
N GLU A 218 -17.42 -6.53 6.82
CA GLU A 218 -17.35 -7.63 7.77
C GLU A 218 -15.97 -8.28 7.68
N ARG A 219 -15.35 -8.50 8.86
CA ARG A 219 -14.05 -9.17 8.96
C ARG A 219 -14.19 -10.43 9.81
N THR A 220 -13.59 -11.49 9.40
CA THR A 220 -13.43 -12.71 10.19
C THR A 220 -12.16 -12.67 11.03
N CYS A 221 -12.02 -13.56 12.02
CA CYS A 221 -10.75 -13.73 12.74
C CYS A 221 -9.57 -13.97 11.79
N GLY A 222 -9.78 -14.71 10.69
CA GLY A 222 -8.74 -14.96 9.71
C GLY A 222 -8.35 -13.70 8.90
N ASP A 223 -9.27 -12.76 8.67
CA ASP A 223 -8.97 -11.50 7.99
C ASP A 223 -8.18 -10.57 8.91
N VAL A 224 -8.48 -10.59 10.20
CA VAL A 224 -7.73 -9.83 11.20
C VAL A 224 -6.31 -10.39 11.37
N LEU A 225 -6.16 -11.71 11.44
CA LEU A 225 -4.82 -12.35 11.46
C LEU A 225 -4.03 -11.98 10.18
N ALA A 226 -4.69 -12.04 9.02
CA ALA A 226 -4.07 -11.67 7.76
C ALA A 226 -3.67 -10.18 7.74
N TRP A 227 -4.48 -9.30 8.34
CA TRP A 227 -4.10 -7.89 8.49
C TRP A 227 -2.82 -7.75 9.32
N VAL A 228 -2.70 -8.42 10.46
CA VAL A 228 -1.48 -8.39 11.28
C VAL A 228 -0.26 -8.80 10.45
N PHE A 229 -0.33 -9.94 9.77
CA PHE A 229 0.79 -10.46 8.99
C PHE A 229 1.07 -9.73 7.67
N SER A 230 0.18 -8.86 7.24
CA SER A 230 0.38 -8.00 6.07
C SER A 230 1.13 -6.71 6.38
N THR A 231 1.47 -6.43 7.65
CA THR A 231 2.19 -5.21 8.04
C THR A 231 3.67 -5.48 8.23
N SER A 232 4.52 -4.52 7.83
CA SER A 232 5.97 -4.60 7.99
C SER A 232 6.41 -4.76 9.45
N SER A 233 5.62 -4.23 10.39
CA SER A 233 5.93 -4.28 11.84
C SER A 233 5.59 -5.60 12.50
N SER A 234 4.81 -6.45 11.84
CA SER A 234 4.43 -7.78 12.34
C SER A 234 4.38 -8.83 11.21
N ALA A 235 5.30 -8.70 10.25
CA ALA A 235 5.47 -9.71 9.19
C ALA A 235 5.76 -11.08 9.82
N PRO A 236 5.28 -12.18 9.21
CA PRO A 236 5.32 -13.53 9.83
C PRO A 236 6.69 -13.98 10.32
N HIS A 237 7.74 -13.64 9.56
CA HIS A 237 9.12 -14.05 9.88
C HIS A 237 9.65 -13.43 11.19
N LEU A 238 9.12 -12.27 11.61
CA LEU A 238 9.55 -11.58 12.84
C LEU A 238 9.25 -12.39 14.11
N PHE A 239 8.22 -13.24 14.05
CA PHE A 239 7.83 -14.08 15.20
C PHE A 239 8.72 -15.31 15.38
N GLY A 240 9.45 -15.72 14.33
CA GLY A 240 10.33 -16.89 14.37
C GLY A 240 9.61 -18.15 14.86
N THR A 241 10.20 -18.86 15.81
CA THR A 241 9.62 -20.09 16.41
C THR A 241 8.37 -19.81 17.24
N ARG A 242 8.15 -18.56 17.69
CA ARG A 242 6.97 -18.19 18.51
C ARG A 242 5.73 -17.86 17.69
N ARG A 243 5.80 -18.00 16.36
CA ARG A 243 4.69 -17.66 15.47
C ARG A 243 3.41 -18.43 15.82
N GLY A 244 3.50 -19.73 16.06
CA GLY A 244 2.34 -20.55 16.44
C GLY A 244 1.69 -20.12 17.75
N ASP A 245 2.49 -19.75 18.74
CA ASP A 245 2.00 -19.23 20.02
C ASP A 245 1.30 -17.90 19.85
N PHE A 246 1.87 -17.00 19.04
CA PHE A 246 1.22 -15.73 18.70
C PHE A 246 -0.11 -15.93 18.00
N GLU A 247 -0.20 -16.82 16.99
CA GLU A 247 -1.44 -17.12 16.28
C GLU A 247 -2.51 -17.68 17.24
N ALA A 248 -2.12 -18.53 18.19
CA ALA A 248 -3.03 -19.07 19.22
C ALA A 248 -3.55 -17.98 20.16
N ASP A 249 -2.66 -17.11 20.66
CA ASP A 249 -2.99 -16.00 21.53
C ASP A 249 -3.88 -14.97 20.83
N LEU A 250 -3.56 -14.61 19.59
CA LEU A 250 -4.40 -13.73 18.78
C LEU A 250 -5.79 -14.34 18.54
N SER A 251 -5.85 -15.63 18.22
CA SER A 251 -7.13 -16.32 18.02
C SER A 251 -7.96 -16.36 19.30
N ARG A 252 -7.35 -16.48 20.48
CA ARG A 252 -8.03 -16.38 21.76
C ARG A 252 -8.56 -14.99 22.01
N LEU A 253 -7.74 -13.94 21.85
CA LEU A 253 -8.12 -12.55 21.98
C LEU A 253 -9.34 -12.21 21.10
N LEU A 254 -9.31 -12.63 19.85
CA LEU A 254 -10.38 -12.36 18.89
C LEU A 254 -11.70 -13.08 19.27
N ARG A 255 -11.65 -14.33 19.74
CA ARG A 255 -12.83 -15.05 20.21
C ARG A 255 -13.42 -14.46 21.50
N GLU A 256 -12.59 -13.97 22.41
CA GLU A 256 -13.02 -13.26 23.62
C GLU A 256 -13.70 -11.92 23.29
N THR A 257 -13.25 -11.24 22.24
CA THR A 257 -13.84 -9.97 21.78
C THR A 257 -15.15 -10.19 21.01
N SER A 258 -15.24 -11.25 20.21
CA SER A 258 -16.41 -11.57 19.40
C SER A 258 -16.70 -13.06 19.42
N SER A 259 -17.78 -13.46 20.11
CA SER A 259 -18.22 -14.85 20.16
C SER A 259 -18.64 -15.41 18.80
N ALA A 260 -19.07 -14.53 17.88
CA ALA A 260 -19.39 -14.89 16.50
C ALA A 260 -18.13 -15.05 15.61
N GLY A 261 -16.94 -14.67 16.09
CA GLY A 261 -15.71 -14.65 15.32
C GLY A 261 -15.74 -13.67 14.15
N ARG A 262 -16.62 -12.66 14.21
CA ARG A 262 -16.84 -11.63 13.19
C ARG A 262 -16.69 -10.25 13.79
N PHE A 263 -16.21 -9.31 12.98
CA PHE A 263 -15.97 -7.93 13.37
C PHE A 263 -16.56 -7.01 12.31
N SER A 264 -16.99 -5.85 12.74
CA SER A 264 -17.36 -4.75 11.85
C SER A 264 -16.20 -3.80 11.71
N GLU A 265 -15.96 -3.34 10.49
CA GLU A 265 -14.98 -2.31 10.16
C GLU A 265 -15.58 -1.37 9.13
N ARG A 266 -15.15 -0.12 9.10
CA ARG A 266 -15.49 0.79 8.02
C ARG A 266 -14.28 1.00 7.12
N GLN A 267 -14.54 0.97 5.83
CA GLN A 267 -13.53 1.29 4.84
C GLN A 267 -13.07 2.74 5.03
N PRO A 268 -11.76 3.02 5.15
CA PRO A 268 -11.26 4.38 5.23
C PRO A 268 -11.50 5.13 3.93
N SER A 269 -11.63 6.44 4.02
CA SER A 269 -11.55 7.31 2.85
C SER A 269 -10.14 7.25 2.27
N THR A 270 -10.04 7.37 0.94
CA THR A 270 -8.77 7.37 0.22
C THR A 270 -8.34 8.80 -0.09
N GLU A 271 -7.15 9.16 0.33
CA GLU A 271 -6.52 10.44 0.05
C GLU A 271 -5.61 10.31 -1.16
N VAL A 272 -5.75 11.24 -2.11
CA VAL A 272 -5.05 11.25 -3.40
C VAL A 272 -4.36 12.58 -3.57
N PHE A 273 -3.07 12.56 -3.80
CA PHE A 273 -2.27 13.73 -4.14
C PHE A 273 -1.75 13.59 -5.56
N VAL A 274 -2.07 14.54 -6.43
CA VAL A 274 -1.66 14.57 -7.82
C VAL A 274 -0.57 15.63 -8.02
N TRP A 275 0.52 15.20 -8.60
CA TRP A 275 1.68 16.02 -8.91
C TRP A 275 1.90 16.03 -10.42
N ARG A 276 2.25 17.18 -10.99
CA ARG A 276 2.45 17.35 -12.44
C ARG A 276 3.77 18.00 -12.73
N GLU A 277 4.28 17.81 -13.94
CA GLU A 277 5.34 18.70 -14.41
C GLU A 277 4.83 20.15 -14.50
N PRO A 278 5.66 21.13 -14.16
CA PRO A 278 5.31 22.53 -14.41
C PRO A 278 4.99 22.71 -15.89
N SER A 279 3.85 23.34 -16.20
CA SER A 279 3.56 23.73 -17.59
C SER A 279 4.68 24.61 -18.10
N ALA A 280 5.29 24.26 -19.23
CA ALA A 280 6.20 25.17 -19.91
C ALA A 280 5.46 26.48 -20.16
N ARG A 281 5.99 27.59 -19.61
CA ARG A 281 5.44 28.93 -19.82
C ARG A 281 5.74 29.40 -21.25
#